data_b5ca4e9c928558d566002742b1979269
#
_entry.id   b5ca4e9c928558d566002742b1979269
#
_cell.length_a   1.000
_cell.length_b   1.000
_cell.length_c   1.000
_cell.angle_alpha   90.00
_cell.angle_beta   90.00
_cell.angle_gamma   90.00
#
_symmetry.space_group_name_H-M   'P 1'
#
loop_
_entity.id
_entity.type
_entity.pdbx_description
1 polymer ?
#
loop_
_entity_poly.entity_id
_entity_poly.type
_entity_poly.pdbx_seq_one_letter_code
_entity_poly.pdbx_strand_id
1 'polypeptide(L)'
;MYEIYKINANDTLSSIANNYNTTEEELIKINGISITSKIEPNNLIITPKNENINYEYYTVKKEDNIYQIANKHDIDYKLLLKMNGLDQDDYIYPNQTILLPRKDKKMYLTKEGDTINTLIENLETNIDNILKKNNNIYLEEDQIIIF
;
A
#
# COMPACT_ATOMS: atom_id res chain seq x y z
N MET A 1 -7.52 12.58 13.03
CA MET A 1 -6.09 12.59 13.43
C MET A 1 -5.28 12.90 12.18
N TYR A 2 -4.13 13.57 12.30
CA TYR A 2 -3.29 13.96 11.15
C TYR A 2 -1.88 13.38 11.33
N GLU A 3 -1.16 13.24 10.24
CA GLU A 3 0.26 12.85 10.22
C GLU A 3 1.05 13.75 9.26
N ILE A 4 2.38 13.72 9.37
CA ILE A 4 3.27 14.47 8.51
C ILE A 4 3.79 13.54 7.42
N TYR A 5 3.57 13.94 6.17
CA TYR A 5 4.07 13.24 5.00
C TYR A 5 5.19 14.03 4.31
N LYS A 6 6.28 13.36 3.97
CA LYS A 6 7.38 13.93 3.18
C LYS A 6 7.15 13.64 1.70
N ILE A 7 7.03 14.70 0.91
CA ILE A 7 6.75 14.63 -0.52
C ILE A 7 7.92 13.98 -1.26
N ASN A 8 7.63 12.99 -2.10
CA ASN A 8 8.58 12.32 -2.97
C ASN A 8 8.67 12.98 -4.35
N ALA A 9 9.69 12.64 -5.14
CA ALA A 9 10.00 13.30 -6.41
C ALA A 9 8.88 13.23 -7.48
N ASN A 10 8.00 12.24 -7.41
CA ASN A 10 6.94 12.01 -8.39
C ASN A 10 5.53 12.22 -7.80
N ASP A 11 5.44 12.76 -6.59
CA ASP A 11 4.15 13.00 -5.97
C ASP A 11 3.44 14.19 -6.61
N THR A 12 2.13 14.05 -6.69
CA THR A 12 1.19 15.12 -6.99
C THR A 12 0.19 15.25 -5.84
N LEU A 13 -0.48 16.36 -5.69
CA LEU A 13 -1.56 16.49 -4.69
C LEU A 13 -2.61 15.39 -4.88
N SER A 14 -2.92 15.05 -6.14
CA SER A 14 -3.86 13.99 -6.48
C SER A 14 -3.37 12.61 -6.00
N SER A 15 -2.11 12.27 -6.24
CA SER A 15 -1.55 10.99 -5.79
C SER A 15 -1.51 10.89 -4.27
N ILE A 16 -1.14 11.99 -3.59
CA ILE A 16 -1.14 12.04 -2.13
C ILE A 16 -2.57 11.94 -1.58
N ALA A 17 -3.53 12.67 -2.17
CA ALA A 17 -4.93 12.60 -1.75
C ALA A 17 -5.48 11.17 -1.86
N ASN A 18 -5.22 10.50 -2.97
CA ASN A 18 -5.60 9.11 -3.17
C ASN A 18 -4.94 8.17 -2.16
N ASN A 19 -3.64 8.34 -1.90
CA ASN A 19 -2.89 7.55 -0.92
C ASN A 19 -3.43 7.66 0.51
N TYR A 20 -4.01 8.80 0.83
CA TYR A 20 -4.56 9.08 2.16
C TYR A 20 -6.09 9.04 2.22
N ASN A 21 -6.74 8.54 1.15
CA ASN A 21 -8.20 8.45 1.01
C ASN A 21 -8.89 9.78 1.38
N THR A 22 -8.38 10.85 0.83
CA THR A 22 -8.86 12.22 1.01
C THR A 22 -8.98 12.91 -0.36
N THR A 23 -9.35 14.16 -0.38
CA THR A 23 -9.43 14.96 -1.61
C THR A 23 -8.28 15.97 -1.68
N GLU A 24 -7.94 16.42 -2.89
CA GLU A 24 -6.98 17.51 -3.07
C GLU A 24 -7.43 18.77 -2.32
N GLU A 25 -8.73 19.09 -2.36
CA GLU A 25 -9.32 20.22 -1.66
C GLU A 25 -9.10 20.16 -0.14
N GLU A 26 -9.27 18.97 0.44
CA GLU A 26 -9.03 18.77 1.87
C GLU A 26 -7.54 18.92 2.20
N LEU A 27 -6.63 18.37 1.37
CA LEU A 27 -5.18 18.55 1.55
C LEU A 27 -4.80 20.03 1.46
N ILE A 28 -5.32 20.75 0.49
CA ILE A 28 -5.11 22.20 0.32
C ILE A 28 -5.55 22.96 1.57
N LYS A 29 -6.75 22.64 2.06
CA LYS A 29 -7.34 23.27 3.25
C LYS A 29 -6.53 23.00 4.52
N ILE A 30 -6.16 21.73 4.76
CA ILE A 30 -5.40 21.33 5.97
C ILE A 30 -4.02 22.00 6.00
N ASN A 31 -3.39 22.17 4.84
CA ASN A 31 -2.05 22.73 4.73
C ASN A 31 -2.01 24.24 4.49
N GLY A 32 -3.15 24.88 4.30
CA GLY A 32 -3.22 26.33 4.00
C GLY A 32 -2.52 26.71 2.71
N ILE A 33 -2.43 25.80 1.73
CA ILE A 33 -1.81 26.04 0.42
C ILE A 33 -2.86 26.43 -0.61
N SER A 34 -2.44 27.02 -1.73
CA SER A 34 -3.33 27.36 -2.84
C SER A 34 -3.42 26.19 -3.83
N ILE A 35 -4.51 26.09 -4.58
CA ILE A 35 -4.68 25.13 -5.68
C ILE A 35 -3.59 25.26 -6.77
N THR A 36 -3.00 26.45 -6.88
CA THR A 36 -1.89 26.74 -7.80
C THR A 36 -0.51 26.47 -7.20
N SER A 37 -0.44 26.13 -5.91
CA SER A 37 0.82 25.86 -5.24
C SER A 37 1.46 24.61 -5.81
N LYS A 38 2.71 24.74 -6.24
CA LYS A 38 3.52 23.58 -6.59
C LYS A 38 4.00 22.91 -5.31
N ILE A 39 3.75 21.63 -5.20
CA ILE A 39 4.39 20.82 -4.18
C ILE A 39 5.79 20.41 -4.67
N GLU A 40 6.76 20.49 -3.78
CA GLU A 40 8.15 20.16 -4.12
C GLU A 40 8.63 18.95 -3.34
N PRO A 41 9.47 18.09 -3.96
CA PRO A 41 10.08 16.95 -3.27
C PRO A 41 10.83 17.40 -2.01
N ASN A 42 10.76 16.55 -0.99
CA ASN A 42 11.32 16.76 0.35
C ASN A 42 10.57 17.78 1.23
N ASN A 43 9.62 18.55 0.73
CA ASN A 43 8.75 19.35 1.58
C ASN A 43 7.83 18.44 2.41
N LEU A 44 7.37 18.98 3.55
CA LEU A 44 6.46 18.30 4.45
C LEU A 44 5.04 18.82 4.25
N ILE A 45 4.09 17.92 4.24
CA ILE A 45 2.66 18.26 4.18
C ILE A 45 1.91 17.45 5.24
N ILE A 46 0.86 18.05 5.77
CA ILE A 46 -0.04 17.41 6.72
C ILE A 46 -1.07 16.60 5.93
N THR A 47 -1.25 15.35 6.30
CA THR A 47 -2.25 14.46 5.71
C THR A 47 -3.17 13.91 6.78
N PRO A 48 -4.43 13.56 6.46
CA PRO A 48 -5.26 12.80 7.37
C PRO A 48 -4.60 11.44 7.67
N LYS A 49 -4.53 11.08 8.95
CA LYS A 49 -4.09 9.73 9.31
C LYS A 49 -5.22 8.76 9.01
N ASN A 50 -5.06 7.98 7.97
CA ASN A 50 -6.00 6.94 7.61
C ASN A 50 -5.46 5.57 8.01
N GLU A 51 -5.92 5.07 9.14
CA GLU A 51 -5.50 3.77 9.68
C GLU A 51 -6.01 2.59 8.85
N ASN A 52 -6.97 2.84 7.96
CA ASN A 52 -7.56 1.81 7.09
C ASN A 52 -6.85 1.66 5.73
N ILE A 53 -5.91 2.55 5.38
CA ILE A 53 -5.13 2.38 4.16
C ILE A 53 -4.00 1.41 4.42
N ASN A 54 -4.03 0.31 3.69
CA ASN A 54 -3.08 -0.79 3.83
C ASN A 54 -1.99 -0.79 2.74
N TYR A 55 -2.10 0.10 1.76
CA TYR A 55 -1.22 0.16 0.58
C TYR A 55 -0.83 1.60 0.24
N GLU A 56 0.21 1.73 -0.55
CA GLU A 56 0.67 2.97 -1.18
C GLU A 56 0.80 2.77 -2.69
N TYR A 57 0.72 3.85 -3.46
CA TYR A 57 0.91 3.81 -4.91
C TYR A 57 2.37 3.98 -5.27
N TYR A 58 2.83 3.15 -6.20
CA TYR A 58 4.17 3.22 -6.76
C TYR A 58 4.09 3.43 -8.27
N THR A 59 4.78 4.45 -8.78
CA THR A 59 4.91 4.68 -10.22
C THR A 59 6.12 3.92 -10.74
N VAL A 60 5.88 2.97 -11.63
CA VAL A 60 6.90 2.14 -12.27
C VAL A 60 7.87 3.04 -13.05
N LYS A 61 9.15 2.85 -12.82
CA LYS A 61 10.24 3.57 -13.50
C LYS A 61 10.76 2.78 -14.69
N LYS A 62 11.53 3.47 -15.54
CA LYS A 62 12.28 2.79 -16.60
C LYS A 62 13.22 1.73 -15.98
N GLU A 63 13.24 0.56 -16.59
CA GLU A 63 14.05 -0.60 -16.15
C GLU A 63 13.53 -1.32 -14.89
N ASP A 64 12.44 -0.87 -14.27
CA ASP A 64 11.79 -1.63 -13.20
C ASP A 64 11.13 -2.90 -13.77
N ASN A 65 11.20 -3.96 -12.98
CA ASN A 65 10.33 -5.13 -13.13
C ASN A 65 9.75 -5.50 -11.76
N ILE A 66 8.65 -6.25 -11.77
CA ILE A 66 7.90 -6.54 -10.55
C ILE A 66 8.73 -7.28 -9.50
N TYR A 67 9.65 -8.15 -9.93
CA TYR A 67 10.55 -8.89 -9.03
C TYR A 67 11.56 -7.96 -8.34
N GLN A 68 12.16 -7.03 -9.09
CA GLN A 68 13.08 -6.03 -8.53
C GLN A 68 12.37 -5.09 -7.56
N ILE A 69 11.12 -4.68 -7.87
CA ILE A 69 10.32 -3.85 -6.98
C ILE A 69 10.02 -4.61 -5.68
N ALA A 70 9.59 -5.87 -5.77
CA ALA A 70 9.32 -6.72 -4.61
C ALA A 70 10.55 -6.83 -3.70
N ASN A 71 11.72 -7.17 -4.25
CA ASN A 71 12.97 -7.26 -3.50
C ASN A 71 13.40 -5.94 -2.87
N LYS A 72 13.29 -4.83 -3.60
CA LYS A 72 13.68 -3.50 -3.13
C LYS A 72 12.83 -3.03 -1.94
N HIS A 73 11.57 -3.44 -1.91
CA HIS A 73 10.62 -3.05 -0.86
C HIS A 73 10.41 -4.11 0.20
N ASP A 74 11.15 -5.23 0.13
CA ASP A 74 11.03 -6.38 1.05
C ASP A 74 9.60 -6.95 1.10
N ILE A 75 9.03 -7.14 -0.08
CA ILE A 75 7.67 -7.65 -0.28
C ILE A 75 7.75 -9.04 -0.91
N ASP A 76 6.92 -9.96 -0.46
CA ASP A 76 6.74 -11.24 -1.14
C ASP A 76 6.28 -11.02 -2.59
N TYR A 77 6.98 -11.62 -3.54
CA TYR A 77 6.73 -11.44 -4.97
C TYR A 77 5.30 -11.85 -5.38
N LYS A 78 4.81 -12.98 -4.86
CA LYS A 78 3.46 -13.46 -5.16
C LYS A 78 2.39 -12.55 -4.56
N LEU A 79 2.62 -12.05 -3.34
CA LEU A 79 1.75 -11.06 -2.73
C LEU A 79 1.67 -9.81 -3.58
N LEU A 80 2.81 -9.32 -4.08
CA LEU A 80 2.83 -8.11 -4.93
C LEU A 80 2.08 -8.31 -6.24
N LEU A 81 2.24 -9.46 -6.90
CA LEU A 81 1.45 -9.84 -8.08
C LEU A 81 -0.04 -9.84 -7.76
N LYS A 82 -0.44 -10.55 -6.72
CA LYS A 82 -1.85 -10.70 -6.34
C LYS A 82 -2.51 -9.38 -5.99
N MET A 83 -1.82 -8.50 -5.26
CA MET A 83 -2.32 -7.16 -4.94
C MET A 83 -2.62 -6.31 -6.17
N ASN A 84 -1.91 -6.56 -7.27
CA ASN A 84 -2.01 -5.80 -8.50
C ASN A 84 -2.82 -6.52 -9.59
N GLY A 85 -3.38 -7.69 -9.31
CA GLY A 85 -4.10 -8.49 -10.31
C GLY A 85 -3.22 -8.93 -11.47
N LEU A 86 -1.93 -9.18 -11.21
CA LEU A 86 -0.94 -9.59 -12.18
C LEU A 86 -0.63 -11.07 -12.05
N ASP A 87 -0.34 -11.71 -13.18
CA ASP A 87 0.22 -13.04 -13.27
C ASP A 87 1.75 -13.00 -13.42
N GLN A 88 2.41 -14.16 -13.29
CA GLN A 88 3.88 -14.24 -13.33
C GLN A 88 4.48 -13.83 -14.69
N ASP A 89 3.72 -13.97 -15.74
CA ASP A 89 4.13 -13.66 -17.12
C ASP A 89 3.72 -12.24 -17.54
N ASP A 90 3.05 -11.49 -16.68
CA ASP A 90 2.64 -10.13 -16.99
C ASP A 90 3.80 -9.14 -16.92
N TYR A 91 3.74 -8.16 -17.80
CA TYR A 91 4.70 -7.06 -17.86
C TYR A 91 4.14 -5.80 -17.22
N ILE A 92 5.01 -5.07 -16.55
CA ILE A 92 4.73 -3.70 -16.08
C ILE A 92 5.49 -2.70 -16.95
N TYR A 93 4.92 -1.52 -17.12
CA TYR A 93 5.46 -0.50 -18.03
C TYR A 93 5.83 0.77 -17.27
N PRO A 94 6.84 1.52 -17.73
CA PRO A 94 7.14 2.83 -17.17
C PRO A 94 5.92 3.74 -17.13
N ASN A 95 5.75 4.47 -16.01
CA ASN A 95 4.62 5.32 -15.67
C ASN A 95 3.32 4.55 -15.32
N GLN A 96 3.31 3.23 -15.35
CA GLN A 96 2.22 2.44 -14.77
C GLN A 96 2.21 2.64 -13.25
N THR A 97 1.01 2.72 -12.67
CA THR A 97 0.86 2.76 -11.20
C THR A 97 0.53 1.38 -10.68
N ILE A 98 1.27 0.94 -9.68
CA ILE A 98 1.03 -0.31 -8.95
C ILE A 98 0.87 -0.05 -7.46
N LEU A 99 0.23 -0.98 -6.76
CA LEU A 99 0.04 -0.96 -5.31
C LEU A 99 1.19 -1.68 -4.62
N LEU A 100 1.72 -1.06 -3.57
CA LEU A 100 2.64 -1.72 -2.63
C LEU A 100 1.98 -1.76 -1.24
N PRO A 101 2.24 -2.78 -0.42
CA PRO A 101 1.90 -2.73 1.00
C PRO A 101 2.57 -1.53 1.66
N ARG A 102 1.85 -0.81 2.51
CA ARG A 102 2.49 0.20 3.36
C ARG A 102 3.48 -0.44 4.32
N LYS A 103 4.58 0.23 4.60
CA LYS A 103 5.65 -0.28 5.48
C LYS A 103 5.20 -0.59 6.91
N ASP A 104 4.15 0.08 7.38
CA ASP A 104 3.55 -0.13 8.71
C ASP A 104 2.48 -1.22 8.72
N LYS A 105 2.22 -1.86 7.58
CA LYS A 105 1.21 -2.91 7.40
C LYS A 105 1.88 -4.22 7.05
N LYS A 106 1.54 -5.25 7.77
CA LYS A 106 1.96 -6.61 7.49
C LYS A 106 0.85 -7.34 6.77
N MET A 107 1.19 -7.98 5.66
CA MET A 107 0.26 -8.74 4.83
C MET A 107 0.83 -10.12 4.55
N TYR A 108 -0.05 -11.09 4.47
CA TYR A 108 0.27 -12.47 4.16
C TYR A 108 -0.64 -12.98 3.05
N LEU A 109 -0.08 -13.68 2.10
CA LEU A 109 -0.82 -14.39 1.08
C LEU A 109 -1.03 -15.83 1.53
N THR A 110 -2.28 -16.23 1.70
CA THR A 110 -2.63 -17.60 2.14
C THR A 110 -2.21 -18.63 1.13
N LYS A 111 -1.85 -19.80 1.62
CA LYS A 111 -1.44 -20.98 0.84
C LYS A 111 -2.44 -22.10 1.03
N GLU A 112 -2.43 -23.04 0.10
CA GLU A 112 -3.20 -24.27 0.24
C GLU A 112 -2.89 -24.97 1.58
N GLY A 113 -3.92 -25.31 2.33
CA GLY A 113 -3.82 -25.96 3.63
C GLY A 113 -3.63 -25.02 4.82
N ASP A 114 -3.58 -23.71 4.62
CA ASP A 114 -3.55 -22.77 5.74
C ASP A 114 -4.84 -22.85 6.56
N THR A 115 -4.67 -22.77 7.87
CA THR A 115 -5.75 -22.70 8.85
C THR A 115 -5.58 -21.47 9.73
N ILE A 116 -6.62 -21.08 10.45
CA ILE A 116 -6.50 -19.97 11.43
C ILE A 116 -5.37 -20.24 12.42
N ASN A 117 -5.21 -21.46 12.88
CA ASN A 117 -4.16 -21.80 13.84
C ASN A 117 -2.76 -21.63 13.24
N THR A 118 -2.55 -22.14 12.00
CA THR A 118 -1.27 -21.95 11.31
C THR A 118 -0.96 -20.49 11.01
N LEU A 119 -1.97 -19.68 10.70
CA LEU A 119 -1.80 -18.23 10.52
C LEU A 119 -1.38 -17.56 11.83
N ILE A 120 -2.06 -17.82 12.93
CA ILE A 120 -1.74 -17.24 14.25
C ILE A 120 -0.30 -17.57 14.66
N GLU A 121 0.11 -18.82 14.49
CA GLU A 121 1.46 -19.28 14.82
C GLU A 121 2.52 -18.67 13.91
N ASN A 122 2.33 -18.73 12.59
CA ASN A 122 3.30 -18.26 11.60
C ASN A 122 3.46 -16.75 11.58
N LEU A 123 2.38 -16.00 11.87
CA LEU A 123 2.38 -14.55 11.82
C LEU A 123 2.62 -13.89 13.19
N GLU A 124 2.85 -14.71 14.23
CA GLU A 124 3.07 -14.24 15.62
C GLU A 124 2.01 -13.21 16.05
N THR A 125 0.75 -13.49 15.73
CA THR A 125 -0.38 -12.59 15.97
C THR A 125 -1.50 -13.31 16.71
N ASN A 126 -2.64 -12.69 16.85
CA ASN A 126 -3.84 -13.31 17.44
C ASN A 126 -5.06 -13.12 16.54
N ILE A 127 -6.08 -13.95 16.78
CA ILE A 127 -7.30 -13.96 15.97
C ILE A 127 -8.01 -12.61 15.95
N ASP A 128 -8.03 -11.89 17.09
CA ASP A 128 -8.73 -10.61 17.19
C ASP A 128 -8.09 -9.55 16.29
N ASN A 129 -6.75 -9.53 16.19
CA ASN A 129 -6.03 -8.65 15.28
C ASN A 129 -6.34 -8.96 13.82
N ILE A 130 -6.37 -10.24 13.46
CA ILE A 130 -6.70 -10.67 12.10
C ILE A 130 -8.14 -10.27 11.77
N LEU A 131 -9.11 -10.58 12.63
CA LEU A 131 -10.52 -10.26 12.39
C LEU A 131 -10.81 -8.76 12.32
N LYS A 132 -10.11 -7.94 13.10
CA LYS A 132 -10.28 -6.47 13.07
C LYS A 132 -9.78 -5.84 11.77
N LYS A 133 -8.78 -6.43 11.14
CA LYS A 133 -8.12 -5.87 9.95
C LYS A 133 -8.65 -6.44 8.64
N ASN A 134 -9.43 -7.51 8.69
CA ASN A 134 -9.97 -8.19 7.51
C ASN A 134 -11.49 -8.32 7.64
N ASN A 135 -12.22 -7.88 6.62
CA ASN A 135 -13.68 -7.95 6.63
C ASN A 135 -14.19 -9.40 6.55
N ASN A 136 -13.51 -10.22 5.75
CA ASN A 136 -13.85 -11.63 5.54
C ASN A 136 -12.57 -12.47 5.48
N ILE A 137 -12.59 -13.64 6.08
CA ILE A 137 -11.51 -14.61 6.04
C ILE A 137 -12.11 -15.95 5.63
N TYR A 138 -11.77 -16.40 4.43
CA TYR A 138 -12.26 -17.66 3.87
C TYR A 138 -11.24 -18.79 3.96
N LEU A 139 -9.95 -18.45 4.18
CA LEU A 139 -8.80 -19.39 4.19
C LEU A 139 -8.66 -20.17 2.88
N GLU A 140 -9.07 -19.55 1.79
CA GLU A 140 -8.78 -20.05 0.46
C GLU A 140 -7.36 -19.68 0.06
N GLU A 141 -6.79 -20.42 -0.87
CA GLU A 141 -5.48 -20.10 -1.46
C GLU A 141 -5.52 -18.70 -2.08
N ASP A 142 -4.41 -17.99 -2.00
CA ASP A 142 -4.24 -16.65 -2.54
C ASP A 142 -5.14 -15.56 -1.93
N GLN A 143 -5.67 -15.75 -0.74
CA GLN A 143 -6.30 -14.67 0.02
C GLN A 143 -5.25 -13.80 0.69
N ILE A 144 -5.39 -12.47 0.60
CA ILE A 144 -4.52 -11.51 1.32
C ILE A 144 -5.08 -11.32 2.72
N ILE A 145 -4.27 -11.60 3.74
CA ILE A 145 -4.56 -11.38 5.15
C ILE A 145 -3.68 -10.25 5.68
N ILE A 146 -4.28 -9.30 6.37
CA ILE A 146 -3.61 -8.17 7.04
C ILE A 146 -3.49 -8.47 8.52
N PHE A 147 -2.32 -8.30 9.14
CA PHE A 147 -2.09 -8.63 10.54
C PHE A 147 -1.16 -7.67 11.28
#